data_32e39952bac52f93c0e2177b234b50de
#
_entry.id   32e39952bac52f93c0e2177b234b50de
#
_cell.length_a   1.000
_cell.length_b   1.000
_cell.length_c   1.000
_cell.angle_alpha   90.00
_cell.angle_beta   90.00
_cell.angle_gamma   90.00
#
_symmetry.space_group_name_H-M   'P 1'
#
loop_
_entity.id
_entity.type
_entity.pdbx_description
1 polymer ?
#
loop_
_entity_poly.entity_id
_entity_poly.type
_entity_poly.pdbx_seq_one_letter_code
_entity_poly.pdbx_strand_id
1 'polypeptide(L)'
;MTMSMVRVPAPVPLRRGGGRSRTWWLLAAGWAAQVALRLWLFRQHAGPVANPDETGYLIAARWLAGGPGADLSGSTFYQGGYPLVLVPVFWFVRDPVVAYRLVVVVGAMAAAGAFPLAYLLLRRLGTGGRAATVAAFAGGLAPSLLVFSGLALADAILPTVVLAWLVALHDLAARGPAWAGALAGGLGAYAMAVHLRGTVVLAVTVLTLAGLYVARRRAGAVAGLAVAGVGAAAGVLLNRVLSGALYPGGARDLSGLLAERVGGLAGQAWALAGAAGQLWYLIAATWGLAGVGLAGAAALVARRSAPGPHRLLAAVLLATTLGIAYASSAALPDEHRVGNHAYGRYLACVALAWTLAGLLVLVRTGRRAVVWHTLAAAGLLTATGGVVAWYAGDRLRGSAYIAFDFPEVIFLTRVRDSFDLIAASAVALALLAALTGAALLTARRAWPAVVAVLAMINVAFAADLAPKSAPAAGADWLPALTASGRVAVDRRVRWNVWVPLSYRVSWTEVEHYDRTPPAGVCTAVVPPDVGPPPEGWAATGAGGVRQGWTTWVNDRCPGDGTSARGR
;
A
#
# COMPACT_ATOMS: atom_id res chain seq x y z
N MET A 1 6.49 -40.91 -18.59
CA MET A 1 5.41 -40.15 -17.89
C MET A 1 5.15 -38.88 -18.67
N THR A 2 4.28 -38.92 -19.67
CA THR A 2 4.00 -37.85 -20.65
C THR A 2 3.09 -36.81 -19.97
N MET A 3 3.70 -35.68 -19.56
CA MET A 3 2.95 -34.51 -19.04
C MET A 3 2.23 -33.83 -20.23
N SER A 4 0.90 -33.74 -20.13
CA SER A 4 0.04 -33.02 -21.06
C SER A 4 0.54 -31.58 -21.26
N MET A 5 0.89 -31.26 -22.49
CA MET A 5 1.38 -29.93 -22.89
C MET A 5 0.33 -28.86 -22.65
N VAL A 6 0.69 -27.82 -21.91
CA VAL A 6 -0.02 -26.54 -21.94
C VAL A 6 0.18 -25.95 -23.34
N ARG A 7 -0.83 -26.04 -24.20
CA ARG A 7 -0.85 -25.32 -25.47
C ARG A 7 -0.93 -23.83 -25.16
N VAL A 8 0.17 -23.13 -25.27
CA VAL A 8 0.17 -21.66 -25.31
C VAL A 8 -0.35 -21.26 -26.70
N PRO A 9 -1.52 -20.59 -26.78
CA PRO A 9 -2.02 -20.12 -28.08
C PRO A 9 -1.04 -19.09 -28.66
N ALA A 10 -0.81 -19.16 -29.97
CA ALA A 10 -0.05 -18.15 -30.70
C ALA A 10 -0.68 -16.76 -30.47
N PRO A 11 0.12 -15.67 -30.47
CA PRO A 11 -0.39 -14.32 -30.26
C PRO A 11 -1.45 -14.00 -31.32
N VAL A 12 -2.69 -13.82 -30.88
CA VAL A 12 -3.82 -13.45 -31.74
C VAL A 12 -3.55 -12.08 -32.32
N PRO A 13 -3.45 -11.93 -33.65
CA PRO A 13 -3.30 -10.61 -34.26
C PRO A 13 -4.50 -9.74 -33.89
N LEU A 14 -4.24 -8.52 -33.44
CA LEU A 14 -5.26 -7.54 -33.09
C LEU A 14 -6.06 -7.19 -34.35
N ARG A 15 -7.24 -7.77 -34.56
CA ARG A 15 -8.16 -7.39 -35.63
C ARG A 15 -8.45 -5.88 -35.52
N ARG A 16 -8.01 -5.13 -36.52
CA ARG A 16 -8.34 -3.73 -36.72
C ARG A 16 -9.81 -3.65 -37.20
N GLY A 17 -10.71 -3.05 -36.42
CA GLY A 17 -12.09 -2.76 -36.82
C GLY A 17 -13.02 -2.58 -35.61
N GLY A 18 -13.88 -1.60 -35.61
CA GLY A 18 -15.10 -1.31 -34.80
C GLY A 18 -15.21 -1.64 -33.29
N GLY A 19 -14.57 -2.71 -32.83
CA GLY A 19 -14.60 -3.13 -31.44
C GLY A 19 -13.65 -2.38 -30.48
N ARG A 20 -12.75 -1.55 -31.01
CA ARG A 20 -11.71 -0.87 -30.21
C ARG A 20 -12.31 0.25 -29.34
N SER A 21 -13.24 1.02 -29.90
CA SER A 21 -13.91 2.10 -29.19
C SER A 21 -14.77 1.56 -28.03
N ARG A 22 -15.54 0.50 -28.25
CA ARG A 22 -16.38 -0.13 -27.22
C ARG A 22 -15.56 -0.65 -26.02
N THR A 23 -14.39 -1.21 -26.27
CA THR A 23 -13.52 -1.71 -25.18
C THR A 23 -13.03 -0.56 -24.31
N TRP A 24 -12.63 0.58 -24.89
CA TRP A 24 -12.19 1.73 -24.13
C TRP A 24 -13.30 2.31 -23.25
N TRP A 25 -14.53 2.40 -23.77
CA TRP A 25 -15.68 2.84 -22.98
C TRP A 25 -15.99 1.89 -21.81
N LEU A 26 -15.88 0.57 -22.02
CA LEU A 26 -16.05 -0.42 -20.94
C LEU A 26 -14.96 -0.29 -19.86
N LEU A 27 -13.72 -0.04 -20.26
CA LEU A 27 -12.64 0.19 -19.30
C LEU A 27 -12.81 1.51 -18.55
N ALA A 28 -13.20 2.57 -19.22
CA ALA A 28 -13.49 3.87 -18.59
C ALA A 28 -14.68 3.78 -17.61
N ALA A 29 -15.78 3.14 -18.01
CA ALA A 29 -16.93 2.93 -17.15
C ALA A 29 -16.61 2.03 -15.94
N GLY A 30 -15.84 0.97 -16.14
CA GLY A 30 -15.39 0.10 -15.06
C GLY A 30 -14.44 0.81 -14.09
N TRP A 31 -13.53 1.65 -14.59
CA TRP A 31 -12.69 2.50 -13.77
C TRP A 31 -13.51 3.48 -12.94
N ALA A 32 -14.46 4.19 -13.56
CA ALA A 32 -15.34 5.12 -12.88
C ALA A 32 -16.21 4.44 -11.80
N ALA A 33 -16.74 3.24 -12.10
CA ALA A 33 -17.48 2.43 -11.12
C ALA A 33 -16.62 2.04 -9.91
N GLN A 34 -15.35 1.67 -10.15
CA GLN A 34 -14.41 1.37 -9.06
C GLN A 34 -14.02 2.61 -8.24
N VAL A 35 -13.87 3.78 -8.86
CA VAL A 35 -13.69 5.05 -8.14
C VAL A 35 -14.92 5.36 -7.29
N ALA A 36 -16.12 5.31 -7.86
CA ALA A 36 -17.36 5.58 -7.15
C ALA A 36 -17.55 4.65 -5.93
N LEU A 37 -17.25 3.35 -6.08
CA LEU A 37 -17.32 2.39 -4.97
C LEU A 37 -16.36 2.79 -3.83
N ARG A 38 -15.10 3.13 -4.15
CA ARG A 38 -14.11 3.53 -3.14
C ARG A 38 -14.54 4.79 -2.42
N LEU A 39 -14.99 5.81 -3.14
CA LEU A 39 -15.48 7.03 -2.54
C LEU A 39 -16.71 6.79 -1.65
N TRP A 40 -17.58 5.88 -2.05
CA TRP A 40 -18.72 5.49 -1.22
C TRP A 40 -18.29 4.76 0.07
N LEU A 41 -17.30 3.85 -0.01
CA LEU A 41 -16.77 3.13 1.15
C LEU A 41 -16.15 4.09 2.17
N PHE A 42 -15.44 5.11 1.73
CA PHE A 42 -14.70 6.04 2.60
C PHE A 42 -15.35 7.42 2.76
N ARG A 43 -16.63 7.56 2.40
CA ARG A 43 -17.37 8.83 2.45
C ARG A 43 -17.42 9.51 3.83
N GLN A 44 -17.17 8.75 4.89
CA GLN A 44 -17.17 9.25 6.27
C GLN A 44 -15.77 9.69 6.75
N HIS A 45 -14.72 9.45 5.97
CA HIS A 45 -13.38 9.87 6.35
C HIS A 45 -13.22 11.38 6.21
N ALA A 46 -12.86 12.03 7.31
CA ALA A 46 -12.69 13.48 7.39
C ALA A 46 -11.25 13.90 7.72
N GLY A 47 -10.36 12.95 7.98
CA GLY A 47 -8.97 13.19 8.34
C GLY A 47 -8.16 11.91 8.46
N PRO A 48 -6.85 12.03 8.73
CA PRO A 48 -5.94 10.89 8.85
C PRO A 48 -6.39 9.91 9.94
N VAL A 49 -6.36 8.62 9.61
CA VAL A 49 -6.68 7.50 10.51
C VAL A 49 -5.40 6.72 10.85
N ALA A 50 -4.54 6.50 9.88
CA ALA A 50 -3.27 5.77 10.03
C ALA A 50 -2.12 6.75 10.35
N ASN A 51 -2.01 7.15 11.61
CA ASN A 51 -0.95 8.04 12.07
C ASN A 51 0.25 7.23 12.59
N PRO A 52 1.49 7.70 12.35
CA PRO A 52 1.90 8.97 11.70
C PRO A 52 1.97 8.92 10.16
N ASP A 53 1.72 7.77 9.53
CA ASP A 53 2.00 7.54 8.12
C ASP A 53 1.27 8.53 7.20
N GLU A 54 -0.06 8.64 7.34
CA GLU A 54 -0.84 9.56 6.50
C GLU A 54 -0.42 11.01 6.73
N THR A 55 -0.25 11.38 7.99
CA THR A 55 0.12 12.76 8.37
C THR A 55 1.47 13.15 7.76
N GLY A 56 2.44 12.25 7.77
CA GLY A 56 3.75 12.50 7.18
C GLY A 56 3.68 12.79 5.68
N TYR A 57 2.89 12.02 4.92
CA TYR A 57 2.67 12.27 3.49
C TYR A 57 1.90 13.59 3.23
N LEU A 58 0.89 13.88 4.04
CA LEU A 58 0.08 15.09 3.89
C LEU A 58 0.89 16.35 4.20
N ILE A 59 1.70 16.35 5.26
CA ILE A 59 2.59 17.46 5.60
C ILE A 59 3.64 17.67 4.50
N ALA A 60 4.25 16.59 4.01
CA ALA A 60 5.21 16.69 2.91
C ALA A 60 4.57 17.27 1.64
N ALA A 61 3.34 16.87 1.30
CA ALA A 61 2.61 17.42 0.15
C ALA A 61 2.26 18.91 0.35
N ARG A 62 1.82 19.28 1.55
CA ARG A 62 1.54 20.68 1.92
C ARG A 62 2.80 21.54 1.82
N TRP A 63 3.91 21.06 2.34
CA TRP A 63 5.20 21.77 2.27
C TRP A 63 5.69 21.94 0.83
N LEU A 64 5.62 20.88 0.01
CA LEU A 64 5.95 20.95 -1.43
C LEU A 64 5.05 21.92 -2.20
N ALA A 65 3.84 22.16 -1.73
CA ALA A 65 2.91 23.14 -2.30
C ALA A 65 3.21 24.59 -1.87
N GLY A 66 4.27 24.82 -1.06
CA GLY A 66 4.62 26.12 -0.50
C GLY A 66 3.90 26.46 0.81
N GLY A 67 3.23 25.49 1.43
CA GLY A 67 2.60 25.65 2.72
C GLY A 67 3.54 25.33 3.90
N PRO A 68 3.04 25.47 5.15
CA PRO A 68 3.83 25.20 6.34
C PRO A 68 4.19 23.71 6.47
N GLY A 69 5.39 23.44 6.96
CA GLY A 69 5.86 22.11 7.35
C GLY A 69 5.43 21.69 8.76
N ALA A 70 6.13 20.72 9.29
CA ALA A 70 6.18 20.33 10.69
C ALA A 70 7.47 19.55 10.95
N ASP A 71 7.93 19.51 12.21
CA ASP A 71 9.06 18.68 12.59
C ASP A 71 8.58 17.22 12.76
N LEU A 72 8.98 16.33 11.88
CA LEU A 72 8.67 14.90 11.89
C LEU A 72 9.82 14.04 12.41
N SER A 73 10.82 14.66 13.04
CA SER A 73 12.00 13.97 13.58
C SER A 73 11.64 12.79 14.49
N GLY A 74 12.43 11.74 14.42
CA GLY A 74 12.20 10.51 15.19
C GLY A 74 11.13 9.57 14.63
N SER A 75 10.29 10.02 13.67
CA SER A 75 9.37 9.16 12.95
C SER A 75 10.05 8.50 11.73
N THR A 76 9.34 7.56 11.08
CA THR A 76 9.77 6.99 9.81
C THR A 76 9.82 8.08 8.73
N PHE A 77 10.84 8.08 7.88
CA PHE A 77 10.89 8.97 6.72
C PHE A 77 9.88 8.54 5.66
N TYR A 78 9.02 9.48 5.24
CA TYR A 78 8.01 9.26 4.19
C TYR A 78 8.50 9.84 2.86
N GLN A 79 8.73 8.97 1.86
CA GLN A 79 9.29 9.35 0.57
C GLN A 79 8.38 10.31 -0.21
N GLY A 80 9.01 11.27 -0.91
CA GLY A 80 8.35 12.40 -1.56
C GLY A 80 7.56 12.07 -2.83
N GLY A 81 7.73 10.88 -3.43
CA GLY A 81 7.07 10.54 -4.69
C GLY A 81 5.55 10.47 -4.62
N TYR A 82 4.97 10.03 -3.49
CA TYR A 82 3.53 10.09 -3.28
C TYR A 82 3.05 11.52 -2.96
N PRO A 83 3.68 12.28 -2.05
CA PRO A 83 3.37 13.69 -1.84
C PRO A 83 3.31 14.51 -3.12
N LEU A 84 4.21 14.32 -4.09
CA LEU A 84 4.19 15.04 -5.37
C LEU A 84 2.85 14.92 -6.11
N VAL A 85 2.19 13.75 -6.05
CA VAL A 85 0.88 13.54 -6.67
C VAL A 85 -0.21 14.32 -5.94
N LEU A 86 -0.01 14.62 -4.67
CA LEU A 86 -0.97 15.32 -3.82
C LEU A 86 -0.80 16.85 -3.85
N VAL A 87 0.37 17.36 -4.27
CA VAL A 87 0.69 18.81 -4.31
C VAL A 87 -0.44 19.64 -4.93
N PRO A 88 -1.06 19.25 -6.07
CA PRO A 88 -2.13 20.06 -6.67
C PRO A 88 -3.33 20.29 -5.76
N VAL A 89 -3.63 19.36 -4.84
CA VAL A 89 -4.73 19.53 -3.88
C VAL A 89 -4.45 20.74 -2.97
N PHE A 90 -3.21 20.86 -2.48
CA PHE A 90 -2.80 21.89 -1.53
C PHE A 90 -2.56 23.27 -2.19
N TRP A 91 -2.47 23.36 -3.51
CA TRP A 91 -2.46 24.65 -4.20
C TRP A 91 -3.81 25.35 -4.15
N PHE A 92 -4.91 24.57 -4.11
CA PHE A 92 -6.27 25.11 -4.20
C PHE A 92 -7.04 25.04 -2.89
N VAL A 93 -6.63 24.18 -1.94
CA VAL A 93 -7.40 23.92 -0.71
C VAL A 93 -6.50 24.02 0.51
N ARG A 94 -6.93 24.86 1.46
CA ARG A 94 -6.26 25.06 2.76
C ARG A 94 -6.96 24.38 3.93
N ASP A 95 -8.27 24.17 3.81
CA ASP A 95 -9.03 23.44 4.83
C ASP A 95 -8.57 21.97 4.90
N PRO A 96 -8.14 21.49 6.07
CA PRO A 96 -7.56 20.14 6.19
C PRO A 96 -8.56 19.02 5.92
N VAL A 97 -9.85 19.22 6.21
CA VAL A 97 -10.88 18.20 5.98
C VAL A 97 -11.19 18.08 4.48
N VAL A 98 -11.34 19.22 3.79
CA VAL A 98 -11.59 19.24 2.34
C VAL A 98 -10.36 18.72 1.61
N ALA A 99 -9.14 19.11 2.00
CA ALA A 99 -7.90 18.62 1.43
C ALA A 99 -7.79 17.09 1.58
N TYR A 100 -8.07 16.56 2.78
CA TYR A 100 -8.05 15.11 3.00
C TYR A 100 -9.04 14.36 2.09
N ARG A 101 -10.27 14.85 1.96
CA ARG A 101 -11.27 14.25 1.06
C ARG A 101 -10.81 14.24 -0.39
N LEU A 102 -10.18 15.32 -0.86
CA LEU A 102 -9.62 15.35 -2.22
C LEU A 102 -8.42 14.42 -2.39
N VAL A 103 -7.59 14.26 -1.36
CA VAL A 103 -6.51 13.27 -1.35
C VAL A 103 -7.07 11.84 -1.48
N VAL A 104 -8.16 11.52 -0.76
CA VAL A 104 -8.86 10.23 -0.91
C VAL A 104 -9.42 10.06 -2.34
N VAL A 105 -9.92 11.12 -2.98
CA VAL A 105 -10.32 11.06 -4.40
C VAL A 105 -9.14 10.70 -5.30
N VAL A 106 -7.99 11.35 -5.12
CA VAL A 106 -6.75 11.06 -5.86
C VAL A 106 -6.32 9.60 -5.65
N GLY A 107 -6.33 9.13 -4.40
CA GLY A 107 -6.01 7.73 -4.04
C GLY A 107 -6.97 6.73 -4.70
N ALA A 108 -8.28 7.01 -4.66
CA ALA A 108 -9.31 6.18 -5.29
C ALA A 108 -9.14 6.10 -6.82
N MET A 109 -8.85 7.23 -7.47
CA MET A 109 -8.60 7.28 -8.92
C MET A 109 -7.35 6.49 -9.31
N ALA A 110 -6.26 6.64 -8.55
CA ALA A 110 -5.01 5.93 -8.78
C ALA A 110 -5.16 4.42 -8.56
N ALA A 111 -5.77 3.99 -7.46
CA ALA A 111 -6.01 2.58 -7.16
C ALA A 111 -6.95 1.92 -8.20
N ALA A 112 -8.00 2.63 -8.64
CA ALA A 112 -8.89 2.16 -9.71
C ALA A 112 -8.14 1.98 -11.04
N GLY A 113 -7.04 2.72 -11.26
CA GLY A 113 -6.14 2.55 -12.42
C GLY A 113 -5.52 1.15 -12.53
N ALA A 114 -5.47 0.40 -11.43
CA ALA A 114 -5.07 -1.01 -11.45
C ALA A 114 -5.98 -1.88 -12.33
N PHE A 115 -7.28 -1.56 -12.46
CA PHE A 115 -8.22 -2.31 -13.31
C PHE A 115 -7.84 -2.34 -14.79
N PRO A 116 -7.67 -1.19 -15.50
CA PRO A 116 -7.26 -1.21 -16.90
C PRO A 116 -5.86 -1.81 -17.10
N LEU A 117 -4.95 -1.64 -16.14
CA LEU A 117 -3.62 -2.26 -16.20
C LEU A 117 -3.67 -3.78 -16.01
N ALA A 118 -4.51 -4.27 -15.09
CA ALA A 118 -4.78 -5.69 -14.94
C ALA A 118 -5.39 -6.29 -16.22
N TYR A 119 -6.34 -5.60 -16.84
CA TYR A 119 -6.85 -5.97 -18.16
C TYR A 119 -5.73 -6.07 -19.19
N LEU A 120 -4.87 -5.06 -19.30
CA LEU A 120 -3.75 -5.06 -20.22
C LEU A 120 -2.80 -6.23 -19.96
N LEU A 121 -2.43 -6.46 -18.71
CA LEU A 121 -1.57 -7.58 -18.33
C LEU A 121 -2.20 -8.93 -18.71
N LEU A 122 -3.46 -9.16 -18.39
CA LEU A 122 -4.18 -10.38 -18.78
C LEU A 122 -4.24 -10.55 -20.31
N ARG A 123 -4.41 -9.47 -21.07
CA ARG A 123 -4.36 -9.49 -22.54
C ARG A 123 -2.98 -9.86 -23.07
N ARG A 124 -1.91 -9.34 -22.46
CA ARG A 124 -0.50 -9.72 -22.77
C ARG A 124 -0.24 -11.19 -22.50
N LEU A 125 -0.84 -11.70 -21.44
CA LEU A 125 -0.77 -13.12 -21.08
C LEU A 125 -1.75 -14.00 -21.88
N GLY A 126 -2.38 -13.48 -22.95
CA GLY A 126 -3.19 -14.25 -23.89
C GLY A 126 -4.63 -14.52 -23.43
N THR A 127 -5.18 -13.75 -22.47
CA THR A 127 -6.60 -13.88 -22.06
C THR A 127 -7.51 -13.19 -23.07
N GLY A 128 -8.64 -13.80 -23.42
CA GLY A 128 -9.68 -13.17 -24.27
C GLY A 128 -10.24 -11.90 -23.65
N GLY A 129 -10.66 -10.93 -24.50
CA GLY A 129 -11.04 -9.60 -24.05
C GLY A 129 -12.11 -9.58 -22.93
N ARG A 130 -13.23 -10.31 -23.11
CA ARG A 130 -14.31 -10.39 -22.11
C ARG A 130 -13.84 -10.99 -20.79
N ALA A 131 -13.12 -12.11 -20.83
CA ALA A 131 -12.59 -12.76 -19.65
C ALA A 131 -11.58 -11.86 -18.93
N ALA A 132 -10.71 -11.17 -19.66
CA ALA A 132 -9.76 -10.21 -19.10
C ALA A 132 -10.46 -9.03 -18.41
N THR A 133 -11.53 -8.47 -19.02
CA THR A 133 -12.29 -7.37 -18.42
C THR A 133 -12.94 -7.79 -17.10
N VAL A 134 -13.65 -8.92 -17.09
CA VAL A 134 -14.37 -9.39 -15.89
C VAL A 134 -13.39 -9.79 -14.78
N ALA A 135 -12.31 -10.52 -15.11
CA ALA A 135 -11.30 -10.90 -14.14
C ALA A 135 -10.53 -9.69 -13.57
N ALA A 136 -10.17 -8.72 -14.43
CA ALA A 136 -9.52 -7.50 -13.99
C ALA A 136 -10.43 -6.66 -13.08
N PHE A 137 -11.74 -6.58 -13.40
CA PHE A 137 -12.71 -5.86 -12.56
C PHE A 137 -12.87 -6.54 -11.20
N ALA A 138 -13.07 -7.87 -11.16
CA ALA A 138 -13.16 -8.62 -9.92
C ALA A 138 -11.87 -8.54 -9.08
N GLY A 139 -10.70 -8.63 -9.73
CA GLY A 139 -9.41 -8.46 -9.08
C GLY A 139 -9.19 -7.03 -8.56
N GLY A 140 -9.70 -6.02 -9.25
CA GLY A 140 -9.65 -4.62 -8.79
C GLY A 140 -10.46 -4.35 -7.52
N LEU A 141 -11.33 -5.28 -7.12
CA LEU A 141 -12.04 -5.28 -5.83
C LEU A 141 -11.26 -6.06 -4.74
N ALA A 142 -10.01 -6.43 -4.98
CA ALA A 142 -9.19 -7.11 -3.98
C ALA A 142 -9.00 -6.24 -2.72
N PRO A 143 -8.97 -6.84 -1.52
CA PRO A 143 -8.84 -6.13 -0.25
C PRO A 143 -7.71 -5.11 -0.23
N SER A 144 -6.52 -5.50 -0.66
CA SER A 144 -5.33 -4.63 -0.70
C SER A 144 -5.51 -3.34 -1.51
N LEU A 145 -6.38 -3.36 -2.54
CA LEU A 145 -6.71 -2.18 -3.34
C LEU A 145 -7.89 -1.39 -2.77
N LEU A 146 -8.80 -2.04 -2.04
CA LEU A 146 -9.94 -1.34 -1.42
C LEU A 146 -9.51 -0.59 -0.17
N VAL A 147 -8.86 -1.26 0.78
CA VAL A 147 -8.53 -0.68 2.10
C VAL A 147 -7.65 0.56 1.95
N PHE A 148 -6.52 0.43 1.26
CA PHE A 148 -5.54 1.52 1.23
C PHE A 148 -5.91 2.67 0.29
N SER A 149 -6.89 2.48 -0.62
CA SER A 149 -7.35 3.56 -1.50
C SER A 149 -8.15 4.65 -0.79
N GLY A 150 -8.62 4.40 0.43
CA GLY A 150 -9.33 5.37 1.26
C GLY A 150 -8.47 6.14 2.25
N LEU A 151 -7.14 5.98 2.14
CA LEU A 151 -6.16 6.54 3.05
C LEU A 151 -5.11 7.35 2.29
N ALA A 152 -4.55 8.37 2.93
CA ALA A 152 -3.47 9.19 2.36
C ALA A 152 -2.11 8.46 2.44
N LEU A 153 -2.04 7.25 1.85
CA LEU A 153 -0.88 6.36 1.91
C LEU A 153 -0.32 6.07 0.51
N ALA A 154 0.99 5.88 0.44
CA ALA A 154 1.67 5.42 -0.78
C ALA A 154 1.11 4.10 -1.33
N ASP A 155 0.49 3.30 -0.46
CA ASP A 155 -0.19 2.04 -0.79
C ASP A 155 -1.39 2.23 -1.74
N ALA A 156 -1.98 3.42 -1.81
CA ALA A 156 -3.04 3.74 -2.76
C ALA A 156 -2.56 3.74 -4.23
N ILE A 157 -1.31 4.13 -4.48
CA ILE A 157 -0.79 4.26 -5.85
C ILE A 157 0.20 3.15 -6.23
N LEU A 158 0.94 2.60 -5.28
CA LEU A 158 2.04 1.67 -5.56
C LEU A 158 1.61 0.40 -6.28
N PRO A 159 0.45 -0.24 -5.99
CA PRO A 159 -0.02 -1.40 -6.77
C PRO A 159 -0.22 -1.08 -8.26
N THR A 160 -0.74 0.11 -8.56
CA THR A 160 -0.95 0.57 -9.94
C THR A 160 0.38 0.81 -10.65
N VAL A 161 1.36 1.43 -9.96
CA VAL A 161 2.72 1.62 -10.48
C VAL A 161 3.39 0.27 -10.78
N VAL A 162 3.29 -0.70 -9.85
CA VAL A 162 3.86 -2.05 -10.04
C VAL A 162 3.20 -2.78 -11.21
N LEU A 163 1.88 -2.69 -11.38
CA LEU A 163 1.21 -3.29 -12.54
C LEU A 163 1.64 -2.64 -13.86
N ALA A 164 1.74 -1.32 -13.91
CA ALA A 164 2.23 -0.60 -15.08
C ALA A 164 3.67 -1.02 -15.42
N TRP A 165 4.51 -1.15 -14.40
CA TRP A 165 5.88 -1.62 -14.51
C TRP A 165 5.96 -3.06 -15.08
N LEU A 166 5.12 -3.98 -14.58
CA LEU A 166 5.05 -5.36 -15.11
C LEU A 166 4.61 -5.40 -16.58
N VAL A 167 3.64 -4.55 -16.96
CA VAL A 167 3.21 -4.41 -18.37
C VAL A 167 4.36 -3.89 -19.23
N ALA A 168 5.09 -2.87 -18.79
CA ALA A 168 6.22 -2.30 -19.50
C ALA A 168 7.37 -3.32 -19.67
N LEU A 169 7.70 -4.07 -18.62
CA LEU A 169 8.70 -5.14 -18.68
C LEU A 169 8.28 -6.28 -19.62
N HIS A 170 7.00 -6.66 -19.61
CA HIS A 170 6.50 -7.64 -20.57
C HIS A 170 6.66 -7.16 -22.02
N ASP A 171 6.25 -5.91 -22.31
CA ASP A 171 6.34 -5.36 -23.67
C ASP A 171 7.81 -5.20 -24.10
N LEU A 172 8.71 -4.83 -23.20
CA LEU A 172 10.16 -4.81 -23.45
C LEU A 172 10.70 -6.21 -23.76
N ALA A 173 10.36 -7.21 -22.93
CA ALA A 173 10.82 -8.57 -23.12
C ALA A 173 10.26 -9.23 -24.38
N ALA A 174 9.02 -8.92 -24.77
CA ALA A 174 8.36 -9.49 -25.93
C ALA A 174 8.85 -8.86 -27.25
N ARG A 175 8.97 -7.53 -27.32
CA ARG A 175 9.19 -6.76 -28.55
C ARG A 175 10.46 -5.92 -28.56
N GLY A 176 11.00 -5.55 -27.39
CA GLY A 176 12.22 -4.79 -27.20
C GLY A 176 12.20 -3.31 -27.55
N PRO A 177 11.04 -2.57 -27.59
CA PRO A 177 11.06 -1.16 -27.98
C PRO A 177 11.71 -0.29 -26.89
N ALA A 178 12.40 0.77 -27.31
CA ALA A 178 13.11 1.67 -26.39
C ALA A 178 12.15 2.35 -25.38
N TRP A 179 10.95 2.75 -25.82
CA TRP A 179 9.96 3.37 -24.95
C TRP A 179 9.49 2.45 -23.80
N ALA A 180 9.39 1.13 -24.04
CA ALA A 180 8.99 0.19 -22.98
C ALA A 180 10.12 0.02 -21.95
N GLY A 181 11.39 0.07 -22.40
CA GLY A 181 12.53 0.10 -21.50
C GLY A 181 12.55 1.38 -20.66
N ALA A 182 12.43 2.54 -21.31
CA ALA A 182 12.36 3.84 -20.62
C ALA A 182 11.20 3.88 -19.60
N LEU A 183 10.01 3.40 -19.98
CA LEU A 183 8.86 3.33 -19.07
C LEU A 183 9.12 2.38 -17.89
N ALA A 184 9.70 1.20 -18.13
CA ALA A 184 10.03 0.25 -17.05
C ALA A 184 11.07 0.86 -16.08
N GLY A 185 12.12 1.51 -16.61
CA GLY A 185 13.12 2.21 -15.80
C GLY A 185 12.53 3.35 -14.99
N GLY A 186 11.69 4.19 -15.62
CA GLY A 186 11.03 5.32 -14.97
C GLY A 186 10.06 4.88 -13.88
N LEU A 187 9.25 3.84 -14.12
CA LEU A 187 8.33 3.30 -13.13
C LEU A 187 9.07 2.62 -11.95
N GLY A 188 10.20 1.96 -12.20
CA GLY A 188 11.06 1.41 -11.14
C GLY A 188 11.65 2.52 -10.26
N ALA A 189 12.17 3.58 -10.86
CA ALA A 189 12.68 4.74 -10.15
C ALA A 189 11.58 5.51 -9.39
N TYR A 190 10.40 5.66 -10.00
CA TYR A 190 9.26 6.28 -9.35
C TYR A 190 8.76 5.45 -8.16
N ALA A 191 8.71 4.12 -8.28
CA ALA A 191 8.35 3.24 -7.15
C ALA A 191 9.29 3.47 -5.95
N MET A 192 10.61 3.63 -6.16
CA MET A 192 11.57 3.98 -5.13
C MET A 192 11.28 5.36 -4.52
N ALA A 193 10.95 6.35 -5.34
CA ALA A 193 10.61 7.69 -4.86
C ALA A 193 9.30 7.72 -4.06
N VAL A 194 8.36 6.79 -4.34
CA VAL A 194 7.06 6.66 -3.66
C VAL A 194 7.18 6.01 -2.30
N HIS A 195 7.99 4.96 -2.16
CA HIS A 195 8.10 4.20 -0.91
C HIS A 195 9.41 3.41 -0.84
N LEU A 196 9.95 3.22 0.38
CA LEU A 196 11.21 2.50 0.61
C LEU A 196 11.24 1.09 -0.04
N ARG A 197 10.14 0.32 0.00
CA ARG A 197 10.05 -1.00 -0.68
C ARG A 197 10.19 -0.90 -2.20
N GLY A 198 9.94 0.25 -2.80
CA GLY A 198 10.19 0.54 -4.21
C GLY A 198 11.67 0.48 -4.59
N THR A 199 12.59 0.57 -3.61
CA THR A 199 14.03 0.33 -3.83
C THR A 199 14.29 -1.09 -4.34
N VAL A 200 13.53 -2.09 -3.83
CA VAL A 200 13.60 -3.47 -4.34
C VAL A 200 13.08 -3.53 -5.79
N VAL A 201 11.98 -2.83 -6.10
CA VAL A 201 11.45 -2.76 -7.47
C VAL A 201 12.50 -2.16 -8.41
N LEU A 202 13.16 -1.07 -8.01
CA LEU A 202 14.24 -0.46 -8.79
C LEU A 202 15.43 -1.41 -8.95
N ALA A 203 15.88 -2.07 -7.90
CA ALA A 203 16.98 -3.02 -7.96
C ALA A 203 16.67 -4.19 -8.93
N VAL A 204 15.48 -4.78 -8.83
CA VAL A 204 15.02 -5.82 -9.76
C VAL A 204 14.91 -5.28 -11.19
N THR A 205 14.48 -4.02 -11.37
CA THR A 205 14.44 -3.35 -12.67
C THR A 205 15.85 -3.28 -13.29
N VAL A 206 16.82 -2.76 -12.54
CA VAL A 206 18.21 -2.61 -13.01
C VAL A 206 18.81 -3.96 -13.39
N LEU A 207 18.66 -4.97 -12.52
CA LEU A 207 19.15 -6.34 -12.80
C LEU A 207 18.48 -6.93 -14.05
N THR A 208 17.17 -6.74 -14.22
CA THR A 208 16.43 -7.20 -15.38
C THR A 208 16.90 -6.52 -16.66
N LEU A 209 17.06 -5.19 -16.63
CA LEU A 209 17.55 -4.42 -17.78
C LEU A 209 19.00 -4.79 -18.15
N ALA A 210 19.86 -4.99 -17.15
CA ALA A 210 21.22 -5.47 -17.37
C ALA A 210 21.23 -6.86 -18.03
N GLY A 211 20.41 -7.80 -17.55
CA GLY A 211 20.24 -9.11 -18.16
C GLY A 211 19.72 -9.05 -19.60
N LEU A 212 18.75 -8.17 -19.89
CA LEU A 212 18.24 -7.95 -21.25
C LEU A 212 19.27 -7.28 -22.17
N TYR A 213 20.12 -6.41 -21.65
CA TYR A 213 21.24 -5.84 -22.39
C TYR A 213 22.21 -6.93 -22.88
N VAL A 214 22.60 -7.83 -21.98
CA VAL A 214 23.45 -8.98 -22.31
C VAL A 214 22.75 -9.89 -23.31
N ALA A 215 21.45 -10.11 -23.20
CA ALA A 215 20.61 -10.86 -24.12
C ALA A 215 20.33 -10.13 -25.46
N ARG A 216 21.11 -9.11 -25.81
CA ARG A 216 21.09 -8.31 -27.05
C ARG A 216 19.83 -7.43 -27.26
N ARG A 217 19.03 -7.15 -26.24
CA ARG A 217 17.93 -6.17 -26.27
C ARG A 217 18.44 -4.76 -25.93
N ARG A 218 19.55 -4.34 -26.58
CA ARG A 218 20.38 -3.20 -26.14
C ARG A 218 19.65 -1.86 -26.07
N ALA A 219 18.92 -1.47 -27.11
CA ALA A 219 18.29 -0.14 -27.17
C ALA A 219 17.28 0.09 -26.04
N GLY A 220 16.37 -0.88 -25.81
CA GLY A 220 15.40 -0.78 -24.73
C GLY A 220 16.04 -0.86 -23.34
N ALA A 221 17.06 -1.71 -23.17
CA ALA A 221 17.78 -1.84 -21.91
C ALA A 221 18.54 -0.55 -21.55
N VAL A 222 19.28 0.03 -22.51
CA VAL A 222 20.03 1.30 -22.33
C VAL A 222 19.08 2.45 -22.01
N ALA A 223 17.98 2.59 -22.78
CA ALA A 223 16.99 3.62 -22.50
C ALA A 223 16.39 3.46 -21.09
N GLY A 224 16.10 2.22 -20.69
CA GLY A 224 15.58 1.91 -19.36
C GLY A 224 16.57 2.22 -18.24
N LEU A 225 17.84 1.83 -18.37
CA LEU A 225 18.89 2.13 -17.39
C LEU A 225 19.14 3.63 -17.26
N ALA A 226 19.19 4.35 -18.38
CA ALA A 226 19.35 5.81 -18.36
C ALA A 226 18.22 6.52 -17.62
N VAL A 227 16.95 6.18 -17.95
CA VAL A 227 15.78 6.77 -17.29
C VAL A 227 15.70 6.34 -15.82
N ALA A 228 16.04 5.08 -15.50
CA ALA A 228 16.12 4.62 -14.11
C ALA A 228 17.16 5.41 -13.31
N GLY A 229 18.35 5.64 -13.87
CA GLY A 229 19.41 6.40 -13.21
C GLY A 229 19.02 7.87 -12.95
N VAL A 230 18.50 8.56 -13.98
CA VAL A 230 18.03 9.95 -13.83
C VAL A 230 16.86 10.04 -12.85
N GLY A 231 15.87 9.15 -12.96
CA GLY A 231 14.72 9.13 -12.07
C GLY A 231 15.10 8.81 -10.62
N ALA A 232 16.04 7.87 -10.41
CA ALA A 232 16.56 7.56 -9.07
C ALA A 232 17.31 8.76 -8.47
N ALA A 233 18.15 9.45 -9.25
CA ALA A 233 18.85 10.64 -8.80
C ALA A 233 17.86 11.76 -8.41
N ALA A 234 16.83 12.00 -9.23
CA ALA A 234 15.77 12.95 -8.91
C ALA A 234 14.99 12.58 -7.64
N GLY A 235 14.64 11.29 -7.46
CA GLY A 235 13.98 10.79 -6.26
C GLY A 235 14.84 10.94 -5.00
N VAL A 236 16.14 10.64 -5.09
CA VAL A 236 17.09 10.85 -3.99
C VAL A 236 17.21 12.35 -3.63
N LEU A 237 17.30 13.23 -4.63
CA LEU A 237 17.36 14.67 -4.41
C LEU A 237 16.09 15.18 -3.72
N LEU A 238 14.91 14.81 -4.21
CA LEU A 238 13.62 15.13 -3.59
C LEU A 238 13.59 14.69 -2.12
N ASN A 239 13.98 13.44 -1.85
CA ASN A 239 13.96 12.89 -0.49
C ASN A 239 14.97 13.58 0.43
N ARG A 240 16.14 13.99 -0.08
CA ARG A 240 17.12 14.79 0.70
C ARG A 240 16.57 16.16 1.07
N VAL A 241 15.91 16.84 0.14
CA VAL A 241 15.28 18.15 0.39
C VAL A 241 14.20 18.03 1.46
N LEU A 242 13.31 17.03 1.33
CA LEU A 242 12.26 16.77 2.33
C LEU A 242 12.83 16.36 3.70
N SER A 243 13.89 15.54 3.71
CA SER A 243 14.54 15.13 4.95
C SER A 243 15.15 16.34 5.69
N GLY A 244 15.84 17.23 4.98
CA GLY A 244 16.40 18.46 5.57
C GLY A 244 15.34 19.42 6.09
N ALA A 245 14.19 19.51 5.42
CA ALA A 245 13.12 20.44 5.78
C ALA A 245 12.19 19.92 6.89
N LEU A 246 11.86 18.63 6.88
CA LEU A 246 10.82 18.08 7.75
C LEU A 246 11.37 17.17 8.87
N TYR A 247 12.66 16.85 8.86
CA TYR A 247 13.30 16.00 9.85
C TYR A 247 14.61 16.60 10.36
N PRO A 248 14.61 17.82 10.93
CA PRO A 248 15.84 18.49 11.36
C PRO A 248 16.62 17.71 12.44
N GLY A 249 15.93 16.95 13.28
CA GLY A 249 16.51 16.05 14.27
C GLY A 249 16.79 14.63 13.76
N GLY A 250 16.62 14.39 12.45
CA GLY A 250 16.81 13.08 11.81
C GLY A 250 15.56 12.20 11.84
N ALA A 251 15.38 11.39 10.81
CA ALA A 251 14.38 10.32 10.76
C ALA A 251 14.92 9.06 11.43
N ARG A 252 14.03 8.10 11.75
CA ARG A 252 14.41 6.79 12.26
C ARG A 252 15.34 6.07 11.28
N ASP A 253 16.49 5.58 11.77
CA ASP A 253 17.48 4.88 10.94
C ASP A 253 17.07 3.43 10.63
N LEU A 254 16.28 3.25 9.56
CA LEU A 254 15.90 1.93 9.06
C LEU A 254 17.03 1.25 8.28
N SER A 255 18.00 2.03 7.76
CA SER A 255 19.14 1.49 7.00
C SER A 255 20.19 0.87 7.91
N GLY A 256 20.49 1.52 9.02
CA GLY A 256 21.36 0.95 10.07
C GLY A 256 20.78 -0.32 10.65
N LEU A 257 19.48 -0.33 10.97
CA LEU A 257 18.78 -1.52 11.46
C LEU A 257 18.79 -2.68 10.46
N LEU A 258 18.60 -2.39 9.16
CA LEU A 258 18.74 -3.38 8.09
C LEU A 258 20.15 -3.97 8.06
N ALA A 259 21.18 -3.12 8.07
CA ALA A 259 22.58 -3.55 8.01
C ALA A 259 22.96 -4.42 9.21
N GLU A 260 22.56 -4.02 10.43
CA GLU A 260 22.77 -4.78 11.65
C GLU A 260 22.14 -6.18 11.56
N ARG A 261 20.87 -6.27 11.13
CA ARG A 261 20.17 -7.55 11.04
C ARG A 261 20.69 -8.46 9.95
N VAL A 262 21.14 -7.88 8.84
CA VAL A 262 21.74 -8.67 7.75
C VAL A 262 23.08 -9.26 8.20
N GLY A 263 23.84 -8.57 9.05
CA GLY A 263 25.15 -9.01 9.54
C GLY A 263 25.13 -10.07 10.64
N GLY A 264 23.98 -10.33 11.29
CA GLY A 264 23.90 -11.22 12.45
C GLY A 264 22.92 -12.38 12.30
N LEU A 265 23.19 -13.55 12.91
CA LEU A 265 22.30 -14.73 12.84
C LEU A 265 20.92 -14.46 13.43
N ALA A 266 20.84 -13.77 14.56
CA ALA A 266 19.57 -13.42 15.19
C ALA A 266 18.77 -12.46 14.31
N GLY A 267 19.44 -11.50 13.65
CA GLY A 267 18.84 -10.60 12.70
C GLY A 267 18.33 -11.32 11.43
N GLN A 268 19.08 -12.31 10.94
CA GLN A 268 18.64 -13.16 9.84
C GLN A 268 17.40 -13.99 10.21
N ALA A 269 17.36 -14.56 11.43
CA ALA A 269 16.19 -15.29 11.92
C ALA A 269 14.95 -14.37 11.99
N TRP A 270 15.11 -13.14 12.49
CA TRP A 270 14.06 -12.12 12.48
C TRP A 270 13.56 -11.81 11.05
N ALA A 271 14.50 -11.50 10.14
CA ALA A 271 14.17 -11.12 8.77
C ALA A 271 13.46 -12.24 8.00
N LEU A 272 13.93 -13.48 8.13
CA LEU A 272 13.34 -14.64 7.46
C LEU A 272 11.98 -15.03 8.06
N ALA A 273 11.84 -14.99 9.38
CA ALA A 273 10.55 -15.25 10.02
C ALA A 273 9.51 -14.19 9.68
N GLY A 274 9.89 -12.90 9.70
CA GLY A 274 9.01 -11.82 9.26
C GLY A 274 8.65 -11.91 7.78
N ALA A 275 9.62 -12.28 6.91
CA ALA A 275 9.35 -12.53 5.50
C ALA A 275 8.36 -13.69 5.29
N ALA A 276 8.49 -14.78 6.06
CA ALA A 276 7.51 -15.86 6.05
C ALA A 276 6.12 -15.37 6.48
N GLY A 277 6.04 -14.52 7.51
CA GLY A 277 4.79 -13.92 7.95
C GLY A 277 4.14 -13.00 6.91
N GLN A 278 4.94 -12.24 6.16
CA GLN A 278 4.42 -11.45 5.04
C GLN A 278 3.90 -12.33 3.89
N LEU A 279 4.60 -13.43 3.58
CA LEU A 279 4.14 -14.39 2.57
C LEU A 279 2.87 -15.11 3.01
N TRP A 280 2.80 -15.53 4.28
CA TRP A 280 1.58 -16.07 4.87
C TRP A 280 0.41 -15.11 4.69
N TYR A 281 0.62 -13.85 5.07
CA TYR A 281 -0.42 -12.83 4.95
C TYR A 281 -0.85 -12.61 3.49
N LEU A 282 0.10 -12.50 2.57
CA LEU A 282 -0.18 -12.35 1.14
C LEU A 282 -1.06 -13.50 0.61
N ILE A 283 -0.77 -14.74 1.02
CA ILE A 283 -1.55 -15.92 0.59
C ILE A 283 -2.94 -15.88 1.24
N ALA A 284 -3.04 -15.61 2.53
CA ALA A 284 -4.32 -15.53 3.24
C ALA A 284 -5.20 -14.39 2.70
N ALA A 285 -4.65 -13.18 2.53
CA ALA A 285 -5.34 -11.98 2.06
C ALA A 285 -5.80 -12.04 0.60
N THR A 286 -5.27 -12.99 -0.18
CA THR A 286 -5.68 -13.24 -1.57
C THR A 286 -6.48 -14.54 -1.71
N TRP A 287 -7.04 -15.03 -0.61
CA TRP A 287 -7.88 -16.22 -0.60
C TRP A 287 -7.17 -17.47 -1.13
N GLY A 288 -5.86 -17.55 -0.90
CA GLY A 288 -4.98 -18.61 -1.38
C GLY A 288 -4.47 -18.43 -2.82
N LEU A 289 -5.03 -17.50 -3.61
CA LEU A 289 -4.66 -17.32 -5.02
C LEU A 289 -3.20 -16.91 -5.21
N ALA A 290 -2.63 -16.11 -4.30
CA ALA A 290 -1.21 -15.79 -4.37
C ALA A 290 -0.33 -17.03 -4.21
N GLY A 291 -0.69 -17.97 -3.33
CA GLY A 291 0.02 -19.24 -3.18
C GLY A 291 0.00 -20.08 -4.47
N VAL A 292 -1.16 -20.17 -5.13
CA VAL A 292 -1.30 -20.82 -6.45
C VAL A 292 -0.45 -20.11 -7.50
N GLY A 293 -0.47 -18.77 -7.50
CA GLY A 293 0.34 -17.95 -8.40
C GLY A 293 1.84 -18.14 -8.18
N LEU A 294 2.29 -18.13 -6.91
CA LEU A 294 3.70 -18.37 -6.53
C LEU A 294 4.18 -19.75 -7.02
N ALA A 295 3.40 -20.81 -6.75
CA ALA A 295 3.73 -22.16 -7.20
C ALA A 295 3.75 -22.25 -8.72
N GLY A 296 2.77 -21.61 -9.41
CA GLY A 296 2.72 -21.56 -10.88
C GLY A 296 3.88 -20.78 -11.48
N ALA A 297 4.27 -19.66 -10.90
CA ALA A 297 5.40 -18.85 -11.33
C ALA A 297 6.74 -19.58 -11.15
N ALA A 298 6.95 -20.24 -10.01
CA ALA A 298 8.12 -21.06 -9.76
C ALA A 298 8.24 -22.20 -10.79
N ALA A 299 7.13 -22.91 -11.05
CA ALA A 299 7.08 -23.93 -12.09
C ALA A 299 7.35 -23.36 -13.50
N LEU A 300 6.87 -22.15 -13.81
CA LEU A 300 7.08 -21.48 -15.09
C LEU A 300 8.56 -21.09 -15.29
N VAL A 301 9.20 -20.55 -14.24
CA VAL A 301 10.63 -20.19 -14.27
C VAL A 301 11.49 -21.42 -14.48
N ALA A 302 11.17 -22.54 -13.82
CA ALA A 302 11.90 -23.81 -13.94
C ALA A 302 11.79 -24.43 -15.35
N ARG A 303 10.73 -24.14 -16.10
CA ARG A 303 10.51 -24.69 -17.45
C ARG A 303 11.26 -23.91 -18.51
N ARG A 304 12.37 -24.47 -19.02
CA ARG A 304 13.19 -23.85 -20.08
C ARG A 304 12.42 -23.66 -21.40
N SER A 305 11.42 -24.47 -21.67
CA SER A 305 10.56 -24.41 -22.87
C SER A 305 9.47 -23.34 -22.83
N ALA A 306 9.25 -22.68 -21.66
CA ALA A 306 8.25 -21.64 -21.54
C ALA A 306 8.67 -20.36 -22.28
N PRO A 307 7.70 -19.55 -22.79
CA PRO A 307 8.00 -18.30 -23.48
C PRO A 307 8.83 -17.34 -22.63
N GLY A 308 9.94 -16.82 -23.19
CA GLY A 308 10.88 -15.96 -22.48
C GLY A 308 10.23 -14.77 -21.74
N PRO A 309 9.32 -14.00 -22.36
CA PRO A 309 8.65 -12.89 -21.68
C PRO A 309 7.84 -13.31 -20.45
N HIS A 310 7.16 -14.45 -20.50
CA HIS A 310 6.37 -14.95 -19.36
C HIS A 310 7.28 -15.46 -18.24
N ARG A 311 8.38 -16.13 -18.58
CA ARG A 311 9.39 -16.58 -17.60
C ARG A 311 10.05 -15.40 -16.90
N LEU A 312 10.43 -14.37 -17.67
CA LEU A 312 11.01 -13.15 -17.13
C LEU A 312 10.04 -12.47 -16.17
N LEU A 313 8.77 -12.32 -16.56
CA LEU A 313 7.75 -11.70 -15.72
C LEU A 313 7.55 -12.47 -14.40
N ALA A 314 7.50 -13.80 -14.46
CA ALA A 314 7.40 -14.66 -13.29
C ALA A 314 8.63 -14.52 -12.37
N ALA A 315 9.84 -14.53 -12.95
CA ALA A 315 11.09 -14.37 -12.19
C ALA A 315 11.17 -12.98 -11.51
N VAL A 316 10.82 -11.93 -12.25
CA VAL A 316 10.77 -10.55 -11.74
C VAL A 316 9.78 -10.41 -10.60
N LEU A 317 8.57 -10.96 -10.74
CA LEU A 317 7.55 -10.89 -9.71
C LEU A 317 7.93 -11.68 -8.45
N LEU A 318 8.54 -12.86 -8.60
CA LEU A 318 9.10 -13.65 -7.49
C LEU A 318 10.23 -12.89 -6.80
N ALA A 319 11.21 -12.38 -7.55
CA ALA A 319 12.35 -11.63 -7.00
C ALA A 319 11.88 -10.38 -6.23
N THR A 320 10.92 -9.64 -6.79
CA THR A 320 10.34 -8.46 -6.14
C THR A 320 9.61 -8.83 -4.84
N THR A 321 8.80 -9.89 -4.86
CA THR A 321 8.03 -10.32 -3.70
C THR A 321 8.95 -10.80 -2.56
N LEU A 322 9.90 -11.68 -2.87
CA LEU A 322 10.85 -12.19 -1.89
C LEU A 322 11.79 -11.09 -1.39
N GLY A 323 12.25 -10.23 -2.29
CA GLY A 323 13.09 -9.08 -1.94
C GLY A 323 12.38 -8.09 -1.03
N ILE A 324 11.11 -7.73 -1.31
CA ILE A 324 10.31 -6.86 -0.44
C ILE A 324 10.08 -7.54 0.91
N ALA A 325 9.64 -8.80 0.93
CA ALA A 325 9.37 -9.53 2.16
C ALA A 325 10.60 -9.57 3.08
N TYR A 326 11.76 -9.89 2.53
CA TYR A 326 13.01 -9.94 3.30
C TYR A 326 13.48 -8.55 3.75
N ALA A 327 13.64 -7.60 2.82
CA ALA A 327 14.19 -6.29 3.12
C ALA A 327 13.30 -5.49 4.08
N SER A 328 11.98 -5.53 3.90
CA SER A 328 11.06 -4.84 4.81
C SER A 328 11.01 -5.48 6.20
N SER A 329 11.12 -6.80 6.31
CA SER A 329 11.19 -7.47 7.61
C SER A 329 12.53 -7.18 8.32
N ALA A 330 13.63 -7.15 7.59
CA ALA A 330 14.94 -6.80 8.15
C ALA A 330 15.02 -5.35 8.63
N ALA A 331 14.35 -4.42 7.94
CA ALA A 331 14.30 -3.01 8.31
C ALA A 331 13.21 -2.66 9.35
N LEU A 332 12.29 -3.58 9.69
CA LEU A 332 11.16 -3.30 10.56
C LEU A 332 11.60 -3.21 12.03
N PRO A 333 11.42 -2.06 12.72
CA PRO A 333 11.72 -1.95 14.14
C PRO A 333 10.86 -2.92 14.96
N ASP A 334 11.40 -3.41 16.08
CA ASP A 334 10.59 -4.16 17.05
C ASP A 334 9.77 -3.17 17.89
N GLU A 335 8.49 -3.13 17.63
CA GLU A 335 7.52 -2.28 18.33
C GLU A 335 6.58 -3.11 19.22
N HIS A 336 6.95 -4.36 19.49
CA HIS A 336 6.16 -5.30 20.30
C HIS A 336 4.71 -5.42 19.82
N ARG A 337 4.51 -5.42 18.50
CA ARG A 337 3.21 -5.57 17.86
C ARG A 337 3.12 -6.84 17.01
N VAL A 338 1.92 -7.36 16.84
CA VAL A 338 1.66 -8.53 15.98
C VAL A 338 2.18 -8.31 14.56
N GLY A 339 2.12 -7.06 14.06
CA GLY A 339 2.67 -6.66 12.76
C GLY A 339 4.19 -6.92 12.59
N ASN A 340 4.95 -7.13 13.68
CA ASN A 340 6.33 -7.55 13.60
C ASN A 340 6.50 -8.99 13.12
N HIS A 341 5.48 -9.83 13.28
CA HIS A 341 5.52 -11.26 12.96
C HIS A 341 4.70 -11.62 11.72
N ALA A 342 3.58 -10.94 11.48
CA ALA A 342 2.72 -11.14 10.30
C ALA A 342 2.19 -9.77 9.85
N TYR A 343 2.60 -9.31 8.64
CA TYR A 343 2.23 -7.99 8.16
C TYR A 343 2.01 -7.98 6.65
N GLY A 344 0.77 -7.71 6.22
CA GLY A 344 0.39 -7.82 4.82
C GLY A 344 0.64 -6.58 3.97
N ARG A 345 0.66 -5.41 4.59
CA ARG A 345 0.71 -4.12 3.87
C ARG A 345 1.88 -4.01 2.90
N TYR A 346 3.07 -4.54 3.27
CA TYR A 346 4.25 -4.40 2.42
C TYR A 346 4.15 -5.16 1.11
N LEU A 347 3.49 -6.32 1.09
CA LEU A 347 3.25 -7.09 -0.13
C LEU A 347 1.93 -6.76 -0.84
N ALA A 348 1.13 -5.83 -0.30
CA ALA A 348 -0.11 -5.37 -0.92
C ALA A 348 0.10 -4.86 -2.36
N CYS A 349 1.25 -4.25 -2.64
CA CYS A 349 1.59 -3.72 -3.96
C CYS A 349 1.72 -4.79 -5.06
N VAL A 350 1.98 -6.05 -4.71
CA VAL A 350 2.08 -7.19 -5.63
C VAL A 350 0.87 -8.14 -5.54
N ALA A 351 -0.03 -7.94 -4.56
CA ALA A 351 -1.13 -8.86 -4.27
C ALA A 351 -2.06 -9.08 -5.47
N LEU A 352 -2.44 -8.01 -6.20
CA LEU A 352 -3.27 -8.15 -7.40
C LEU A 352 -2.57 -8.96 -8.49
N ALA A 353 -1.28 -8.72 -8.74
CA ALA A 353 -0.52 -9.48 -9.75
C ALA A 353 -0.51 -10.97 -9.42
N TRP A 354 -0.33 -11.34 -8.14
CA TRP A 354 -0.40 -12.71 -7.68
C TRP A 354 -1.80 -13.31 -7.74
N THR A 355 -2.84 -12.55 -7.41
CA THR A 355 -4.25 -12.95 -7.58
C THR A 355 -4.53 -13.31 -9.05
N LEU A 356 -4.10 -12.47 -9.99
CA LEU A 356 -4.26 -12.72 -11.42
C LEU A 356 -3.44 -13.92 -11.90
N ALA A 357 -2.21 -14.10 -11.40
CA ALA A 357 -1.39 -15.27 -11.70
C ALA A 357 -2.04 -16.56 -11.22
N GLY A 358 -2.53 -16.60 -9.98
CA GLY A 358 -3.26 -17.75 -9.43
C GLY A 358 -4.54 -18.06 -10.22
N LEU A 359 -5.31 -17.03 -10.57
CA LEU A 359 -6.49 -17.17 -11.41
C LEU A 359 -6.13 -17.81 -12.77
N LEU A 360 -5.06 -17.34 -13.43
CA LEU A 360 -4.61 -17.91 -14.69
C LEU A 360 -4.20 -19.39 -14.56
N VAL A 361 -3.54 -19.77 -13.48
CA VAL A 361 -3.20 -21.17 -13.19
C VAL A 361 -4.45 -22.01 -13.05
N LEU A 362 -5.41 -21.59 -12.22
CA LEU A 362 -6.65 -22.34 -11.97
C LEU A 362 -7.47 -22.57 -13.25
N VAL A 363 -7.50 -21.60 -14.16
CA VAL A 363 -8.41 -21.66 -15.32
C VAL A 363 -7.74 -22.15 -16.61
N ARG A 364 -6.40 -22.26 -16.69
CA ARG A 364 -5.68 -22.64 -17.91
C ARG A 364 -4.91 -23.94 -17.83
N THR A 365 -4.70 -24.45 -16.61
CA THR A 365 -3.98 -25.70 -16.46
C THR A 365 -4.94 -26.89 -16.39
N GLY A 366 -4.45 -28.10 -16.69
CA GLY A 366 -5.24 -29.31 -16.55
C GLY A 366 -5.58 -29.63 -15.09
N ARG A 367 -6.65 -30.38 -14.85
CA ARG A 367 -7.15 -30.73 -13.50
C ARG A 367 -6.06 -31.19 -12.54
N ARG A 368 -5.16 -32.06 -12.99
CA ARG A 368 -4.05 -32.56 -12.17
C ARG A 368 -3.10 -31.44 -11.73
N ALA A 369 -2.78 -30.51 -12.65
CA ALA A 369 -1.93 -29.38 -12.33
C ALA A 369 -2.61 -28.38 -11.40
N VAL A 370 -3.93 -28.14 -11.57
CA VAL A 370 -4.73 -27.34 -10.62
C VAL A 370 -4.59 -27.89 -9.21
N VAL A 371 -4.83 -29.21 -9.03
CA VAL A 371 -4.72 -29.87 -7.72
C VAL A 371 -3.31 -29.70 -7.14
N TRP A 372 -2.27 -29.96 -7.93
CA TRP A 372 -0.90 -29.81 -7.44
C TRP A 372 -0.54 -28.37 -7.03
N HIS A 373 -0.94 -27.36 -7.80
CA HIS A 373 -0.67 -25.96 -7.45
C HIS A 373 -1.50 -25.53 -6.22
N THR A 374 -2.72 -26.06 -6.07
CA THR A 374 -3.54 -25.82 -4.86
C THR A 374 -2.91 -26.46 -3.62
N LEU A 375 -2.45 -27.71 -3.71
CA LEU A 375 -1.73 -28.37 -2.60
C LEU A 375 -0.43 -27.64 -2.26
N ALA A 376 0.31 -27.17 -3.27
CA ALA A 376 1.51 -26.35 -3.04
C ALA A 376 1.16 -25.01 -2.36
N ALA A 377 0.06 -24.36 -2.74
CA ALA A 377 -0.41 -23.15 -2.10
C ALA A 377 -0.83 -23.39 -0.64
N ALA A 378 -1.55 -24.48 -0.38
CA ALA A 378 -1.91 -24.90 0.98
C ALA A 378 -0.65 -25.21 1.82
N GLY A 379 0.32 -25.93 1.24
CA GLY A 379 1.60 -26.22 1.87
C GLY A 379 2.41 -24.95 2.17
N LEU A 380 2.43 -23.98 1.26
CA LEU A 380 3.09 -22.68 1.49
C LEU A 380 2.41 -21.90 2.62
N LEU A 381 1.08 -21.81 2.62
CA LEU A 381 0.33 -21.13 3.68
C LEU A 381 0.60 -21.77 5.05
N THR A 382 0.52 -23.08 5.15
CA THR A 382 0.75 -23.80 6.42
C THR A 382 2.21 -23.74 6.86
N ALA A 383 3.16 -23.85 5.94
CA ALA A 383 4.59 -23.77 6.27
C ALA A 383 4.96 -22.36 6.76
N THR A 384 4.52 -21.31 6.04
CA THR A 384 4.82 -19.91 6.43
C THR A 384 4.09 -19.54 7.73
N GLY A 385 2.84 -19.96 7.92
CA GLY A 385 2.12 -19.81 9.17
C GLY A 385 2.77 -20.59 10.33
N GLY A 386 3.28 -21.79 10.05
CA GLY A 386 4.05 -22.60 11.01
C GLY A 386 5.34 -21.89 11.45
N VAL A 387 6.06 -21.25 10.54
CA VAL A 387 7.25 -20.43 10.88
C VAL A 387 6.85 -19.26 11.77
N VAL A 388 5.75 -18.56 11.47
CA VAL A 388 5.24 -17.47 12.33
C VAL A 388 4.91 -17.99 13.72
N ALA A 389 4.14 -19.08 13.82
CA ALA A 389 3.75 -19.66 15.10
C ALA A 389 4.97 -20.12 15.92
N TRP A 390 5.93 -20.79 15.27
CA TRP A 390 7.15 -21.27 15.92
C TRP A 390 8.05 -20.12 16.37
N TYR A 391 8.31 -19.14 15.51
CA TYR A 391 9.24 -18.05 15.81
C TYR A 391 8.68 -17.06 16.82
N ALA A 392 7.42 -16.66 16.65
CA ALA A 392 6.78 -15.71 17.55
C ALA A 392 6.34 -16.35 18.86
N GLY A 393 5.85 -17.59 18.85
CA GLY A 393 5.36 -18.29 20.03
C GLY A 393 4.32 -17.46 20.80
N ASP A 394 4.51 -17.34 22.12
CA ASP A 394 3.60 -16.58 22.98
C ASP A 394 3.61 -15.06 22.70
N ARG A 395 4.63 -14.54 21.99
CA ARG A 395 4.67 -13.12 21.59
C ARG A 395 3.50 -12.73 20.68
N LEU A 396 2.93 -13.67 19.91
CA LEU A 396 1.72 -13.37 19.14
C LEU A 396 0.53 -12.96 20.00
N ARG A 397 0.44 -13.49 21.24
CA ARG A 397 -0.64 -13.16 22.17
C ARG A 397 -0.29 -11.98 23.07
N GLY A 398 1.00 -11.81 23.40
CA GLY A 398 1.50 -10.73 24.26
C GLY A 398 1.79 -9.41 23.53
N SER A 399 1.82 -9.43 22.19
CA SER A 399 2.09 -8.24 21.39
C SER A 399 0.83 -7.41 21.14
N ALA A 400 1.01 -6.10 20.99
CA ALA A 400 -0.09 -5.18 20.68
C ALA A 400 -0.74 -5.53 19.33
N TYR A 401 -2.06 -5.68 19.34
CA TYR A 401 -2.85 -5.90 18.12
C TYR A 401 -3.38 -4.56 17.60
N ILE A 402 -3.03 -4.22 16.37
CA ILE A 402 -3.50 -3.03 15.69
C ILE A 402 -4.45 -3.47 14.57
N ALA A 403 -5.74 -3.37 14.81
CA ALA A 403 -6.79 -3.86 13.90
C ALA A 403 -6.64 -3.33 12.46
N PHE A 404 -6.17 -2.09 12.33
CA PHE A 404 -5.91 -1.44 11.04
C PHE A 404 -4.90 -2.20 10.16
N ASP A 405 -3.93 -2.90 10.76
CA ASP A 405 -2.90 -3.66 10.05
C ASP A 405 -3.44 -4.99 9.48
N PHE A 406 -4.64 -5.44 9.89
CA PHE A 406 -5.16 -6.79 9.64
C PHE A 406 -6.59 -6.84 9.07
N PRO A 407 -6.99 -6.00 8.12
CA PRO A 407 -8.38 -5.94 7.65
C PRO A 407 -8.86 -7.26 7.04
N GLU A 408 -8.00 -7.98 6.32
CA GLU A 408 -8.33 -9.27 5.73
C GLU A 408 -8.46 -10.36 6.79
N VAL A 409 -7.60 -10.36 7.81
CA VAL A 409 -7.66 -11.30 8.93
C VAL A 409 -8.95 -11.09 9.72
N ILE A 410 -9.32 -9.84 10.00
CA ILE A 410 -10.60 -9.51 10.64
C ILE A 410 -11.78 -10.05 9.82
N PHE A 411 -11.75 -9.89 8.51
CA PHE A 411 -12.79 -10.45 7.64
C PHE A 411 -12.86 -11.97 7.71
N LEU A 412 -11.71 -12.65 7.71
CA LEU A 412 -11.63 -14.11 7.76
C LEU A 412 -12.09 -14.68 9.11
N THR A 413 -11.68 -14.06 10.22
CA THR A 413 -11.92 -14.58 11.57
C THR A 413 -13.15 -14.00 12.24
N ARG A 414 -13.63 -12.83 11.79
CA ARG A 414 -14.66 -12.02 12.44
C ARG A 414 -14.26 -11.50 13.83
N VAL A 415 -12.98 -11.58 14.18
CA VAL A 415 -12.41 -11.09 15.44
C VAL A 415 -11.70 -9.76 15.17
N ARG A 416 -11.94 -8.75 16.01
CA ARG A 416 -11.44 -7.37 15.81
C ARG A 416 -10.42 -6.90 16.84
N ASP A 417 -10.23 -7.64 17.90
CA ASP A 417 -9.43 -7.30 19.08
C ASP A 417 -8.24 -8.22 19.30
N SER A 418 -8.10 -9.28 18.49
CA SER A 418 -7.00 -10.23 18.58
C SER A 418 -6.63 -10.85 17.24
N PHE A 419 -5.44 -11.43 17.18
CA PHE A 419 -4.91 -12.09 15.98
C PHE A 419 -5.03 -13.60 16.11
N ASP A 420 -5.86 -14.21 15.27
CA ASP A 420 -6.02 -15.67 15.20
C ASP A 420 -5.44 -16.20 13.87
N LEU A 421 -4.18 -16.64 13.93
CA LEU A 421 -3.44 -17.22 12.81
C LEU A 421 -4.10 -18.49 12.29
N ILE A 422 -4.58 -19.34 13.19
CA ILE A 422 -5.15 -20.67 12.84
C ILE A 422 -6.49 -20.50 12.15
N ALA A 423 -7.40 -19.74 12.75
CA ALA A 423 -8.71 -19.48 12.16
C ALA A 423 -8.59 -18.78 10.80
N ALA A 424 -7.71 -17.76 10.69
CA ALA A 424 -7.46 -17.08 9.41
C ALA A 424 -6.94 -18.05 8.35
N SER A 425 -6.00 -18.92 8.70
CA SER A 425 -5.46 -19.94 7.78
C SER A 425 -6.53 -20.94 7.36
N ALA A 426 -7.34 -21.43 8.28
CA ALA A 426 -8.41 -22.41 7.99
C ALA A 426 -9.45 -21.83 7.03
N VAL A 427 -9.91 -20.58 7.26
CA VAL A 427 -10.87 -19.93 6.38
C VAL A 427 -10.26 -19.60 5.01
N ALA A 428 -8.99 -19.15 4.96
CA ALA A 428 -8.28 -18.92 3.70
C ALA A 428 -8.16 -20.22 2.88
N LEU A 429 -7.88 -21.36 3.53
CA LEU A 429 -7.86 -22.69 2.88
C LEU A 429 -9.24 -23.11 2.38
N ALA A 430 -10.31 -22.84 3.14
CA ALA A 430 -11.68 -23.11 2.70
C ALA A 430 -12.05 -22.27 1.46
N LEU A 431 -11.68 -20.99 1.42
CA LEU A 431 -11.89 -20.14 0.25
C LEU A 431 -11.07 -20.60 -0.96
N LEU A 432 -9.82 -21.02 -0.74
CA LEU A 432 -8.99 -21.64 -1.78
C LEU A 432 -9.64 -22.92 -2.32
N ALA A 433 -10.17 -23.77 -1.44
CA ALA A 433 -10.88 -24.99 -1.83
C ALA A 433 -12.13 -24.66 -2.66
N ALA A 434 -12.90 -23.63 -2.30
CA ALA A 434 -14.05 -23.17 -3.08
C ALA A 434 -13.67 -22.69 -4.48
N LEU A 435 -12.59 -21.87 -4.61
CA LEU A 435 -12.07 -21.41 -5.89
C LEU A 435 -11.55 -22.57 -6.76
N THR A 436 -10.86 -23.52 -6.13
CA THR A 436 -10.35 -24.74 -6.80
C THR A 436 -11.50 -25.64 -7.22
N GLY A 437 -12.49 -25.85 -6.36
CA GLY A 437 -13.71 -26.60 -6.65
C GLY A 437 -14.45 -26.01 -7.85
N ALA A 438 -14.62 -24.69 -7.90
CA ALA A 438 -15.21 -24.00 -9.05
C ALA A 438 -14.44 -24.28 -10.35
N ALA A 439 -13.09 -24.29 -10.30
CA ALA A 439 -12.26 -24.61 -11.46
C ALA A 439 -12.40 -26.07 -11.90
N LEU A 440 -12.42 -27.02 -10.98
CA LEU A 440 -12.47 -28.46 -11.25
C LEU A 440 -13.86 -28.94 -11.69
N LEU A 441 -14.93 -28.43 -11.07
CA LEU A 441 -16.30 -28.85 -11.34
C LEU A 441 -16.82 -28.32 -12.68
N THR A 442 -16.41 -27.11 -13.07
CA THR A 442 -16.93 -26.45 -14.26
C THR A 442 -16.09 -26.65 -15.51
N ALA A 443 -14.87 -27.20 -15.40
CA ALA A 443 -13.92 -27.52 -16.46
C ALA A 443 -13.93 -26.59 -17.70
N ARG A 444 -14.90 -26.76 -18.62
CA ARG A 444 -15.04 -25.94 -19.84
C ARG A 444 -15.48 -24.49 -19.55
N ARG A 445 -16.09 -24.22 -18.40
CA ARG A 445 -16.58 -22.91 -17.95
C ARG A 445 -15.82 -22.42 -16.71
N ALA A 446 -14.58 -22.90 -16.49
CA ALA A 446 -13.80 -22.56 -15.31
C ALA A 446 -13.64 -21.03 -15.13
N TRP A 447 -13.42 -20.29 -16.20
CA TRP A 447 -13.29 -18.83 -16.15
C TRP A 447 -14.45 -18.12 -15.45
N PRO A 448 -15.71 -18.21 -15.93
CA PRO A 448 -16.80 -17.49 -15.28
C PRO A 448 -17.07 -17.99 -13.86
N ALA A 449 -16.92 -19.28 -13.58
CA ALA A 449 -17.19 -19.82 -12.25
C ALA A 449 -16.16 -19.34 -11.21
N VAL A 450 -14.86 -19.43 -11.50
CA VAL A 450 -13.81 -18.99 -10.57
C VAL A 450 -13.86 -17.47 -10.37
N VAL A 451 -14.10 -16.70 -11.44
CA VAL A 451 -14.22 -15.24 -11.32
C VAL A 451 -15.49 -14.85 -10.55
N ALA A 452 -16.59 -15.56 -10.71
CA ALA A 452 -17.81 -15.33 -9.92
C ALA A 452 -17.57 -15.59 -8.42
N VAL A 453 -16.90 -16.69 -8.06
CA VAL A 453 -16.55 -16.97 -6.66
C VAL A 453 -15.62 -15.88 -6.11
N LEU A 454 -14.57 -15.50 -6.84
CA LEU A 454 -13.67 -14.41 -6.45
C LEU A 454 -14.43 -13.09 -6.27
N ALA A 455 -15.32 -12.75 -7.20
CA ALA A 455 -16.12 -11.54 -7.12
C ALA A 455 -17.04 -11.55 -5.88
N MET A 456 -17.69 -12.69 -5.60
CA MET A 456 -18.54 -12.84 -4.41
C MET A 456 -17.74 -12.63 -3.11
N ILE A 457 -16.55 -13.21 -3.00
CA ILE A 457 -15.69 -13.03 -1.81
C ILE A 457 -15.28 -11.57 -1.67
N ASN A 458 -14.81 -10.93 -2.75
CA ASN A 458 -14.38 -9.54 -2.72
C ASN A 458 -15.54 -8.55 -2.46
N VAL A 459 -16.74 -8.84 -2.97
CA VAL A 459 -17.96 -8.06 -2.65
C VAL A 459 -18.35 -8.24 -1.19
N ALA A 460 -18.29 -9.48 -0.65
CA ALA A 460 -18.53 -9.71 0.77
C ALA A 460 -17.54 -8.96 1.66
N PHE A 461 -16.26 -8.92 1.28
CA PHE A 461 -15.25 -8.10 1.95
C PHE A 461 -15.58 -6.61 1.87
N ALA A 462 -15.92 -6.09 0.69
CA ALA A 462 -16.31 -4.69 0.51
C ALA A 462 -17.55 -4.32 1.33
N ALA A 463 -18.52 -5.22 1.44
CA ALA A 463 -19.71 -5.04 2.27
C ALA A 463 -19.37 -5.00 3.78
N ASP A 464 -18.39 -5.80 4.22
CA ASP A 464 -17.92 -5.77 5.62
C ASP A 464 -17.13 -4.49 5.94
N LEU A 465 -16.39 -3.97 4.96
CA LEU A 465 -15.65 -2.71 5.04
C LEU A 465 -16.57 -1.47 5.02
N ALA A 466 -17.78 -1.60 4.46
CA ALA A 466 -18.70 -0.48 4.35
C ALA A 466 -19.10 0.09 5.72
N PRO A 467 -19.16 1.43 5.87
CA PRO A 467 -19.57 2.05 7.12
C PRO A 467 -21.00 1.63 7.51
N LYS A 468 -21.16 1.07 8.71
CA LYS A 468 -22.44 0.55 9.24
C LYS A 468 -23.28 1.63 9.90
N SER A 469 -22.65 2.71 10.38
CA SER A 469 -23.31 3.86 11.02
C SER A 469 -22.53 5.13 10.71
N ALA A 470 -23.21 6.28 10.81
CA ALA A 470 -22.52 7.55 10.81
C ALA A 470 -21.63 7.65 12.07
N PRO A 471 -20.45 8.31 12.00
CA PRO A 471 -19.70 8.62 13.20
C PRO A 471 -20.58 9.37 14.18
N ALA A 472 -20.50 9.05 15.46
CA ALA A 472 -21.17 9.84 16.48
C ALA A 472 -20.70 11.29 16.42
N ALA A 473 -21.58 12.24 16.59
CA ALA A 473 -21.21 13.64 16.71
C ALA A 473 -20.21 13.78 17.88
N GLY A 474 -19.03 14.35 17.62
CA GLY A 474 -17.95 14.44 18.60
C GLY A 474 -17.01 13.22 18.67
N ALA A 475 -17.15 12.23 17.78
CA ALA A 475 -16.22 11.09 17.69
C ALA A 475 -14.82 11.48 17.21
N ASP A 476 -14.63 12.69 16.72
CA ASP A 476 -13.31 13.19 16.35
C ASP A 476 -12.54 13.58 17.64
N TRP A 477 -11.68 12.70 18.09
CA TRP A 477 -10.87 12.88 19.29
C TRP A 477 -9.79 13.98 19.15
N LEU A 478 -9.57 14.47 17.94
CA LEU A 478 -8.62 15.51 17.61
C LEU A 478 -9.30 16.59 16.75
N PRO A 479 -10.12 17.47 17.35
CA PRO A 479 -10.77 18.56 16.63
C PRO A 479 -9.74 19.48 15.98
N ALA A 480 -10.10 20.08 14.84
CA ALA A 480 -9.27 21.10 14.23
C ALA A 480 -9.10 22.26 15.21
N LEU A 481 -7.85 22.67 15.46
CA LEU A 481 -7.58 23.94 16.14
C LEU A 481 -7.84 25.06 15.13
N THR A 482 -8.85 25.86 15.40
CA THR A 482 -8.99 27.17 14.76
C THR A 482 -8.05 28.12 15.49
N ALA A 483 -6.77 28.10 15.10
CA ALA A 483 -5.79 28.98 15.71
C ALA A 483 -5.58 30.20 14.84
N SER A 484 -5.81 31.36 15.39
CA SER A 484 -5.28 32.60 14.86
C SER A 484 -3.81 32.71 15.27
N GLY A 485 -2.90 32.73 14.29
CA GLY A 485 -1.48 32.93 14.55
C GLY A 485 -0.67 31.64 14.74
N ARG A 486 0.54 31.79 15.31
CA ARG A 486 1.49 30.68 15.49
C ARG A 486 1.04 29.73 16.60
N VAL A 487 1.21 28.46 16.36
CA VAL A 487 0.89 27.37 17.30
C VAL A 487 2.17 26.71 17.77
N ALA A 488 2.29 26.44 19.06
CA ALA A 488 3.39 25.66 19.60
C ALA A 488 2.88 24.49 20.45
N VAL A 489 3.62 23.39 20.44
CA VAL A 489 3.33 22.17 21.18
C VAL A 489 4.44 21.91 22.19
N ASP A 490 4.07 21.71 23.45
CA ASP A 490 5.00 21.27 24.49
C ASP A 490 5.53 19.87 24.15
N ARG A 491 6.84 19.66 24.23
CA ARG A 491 7.49 18.38 23.91
C ARG A 491 7.02 17.20 24.78
N ARG A 492 6.40 17.47 25.93
CA ARG A 492 5.78 16.46 26.80
C ARG A 492 4.47 15.91 26.24
N VAL A 493 3.82 16.61 25.32
CA VAL A 493 2.64 16.11 24.60
C VAL A 493 3.05 14.90 23.76
N ARG A 494 2.31 13.81 23.86
CA ARG A 494 2.63 12.56 23.18
C ARG A 494 2.62 12.74 21.65
N TRP A 495 3.55 12.08 20.97
CA TRP A 495 3.71 12.16 19.51
C TRP A 495 2.44 11.76 18.73
N ASN A 496 1.65 10.83 19.24
CA ASN A 496 0.39 10.41 18.65
C ASN A 496 -0.72 11.49 18.73
N VAL A 497 -0.50 12.55 19.47
CA VAL A 497 -1.36 13.74 19.54
C VAL A 497 -0.81 14.82 18.61
N TRP A 498 0.46 15.22 18.80
CA TRP A 498 0.98 16.39 18.08
C TRP A 498 1.19 16.15 16.58
N VAL A 499 1.52 14.92 16.13
CA VAL A 499 1.69 14.63 14.71
C VAL A 499 0.40 14.83 13.92
N PRO A 500 -0.75 14.21 14.29
CA PRO A 500 -2.02 14.50 13.61
C PRO A 500 -2.48 15.95 13.78
N LEU A 501 -2.20 16.57 14.93
CA LEU A 501 -2.51 17.97 15.18
C LEU A 501 -1.79 18.90 14.20
N SER A 502 -0.53 18.62 13.90
CA SER A 502 0.27 19.41 12.93
C SER A 502 -0.33 19.45 11.53
N TYR A 503 -1.07 18.42 11.12
CA TYR A 503 -1.86 18.47 9.89
C TYR A 503 -3.16 19.27 10.05
N ARG A 504 -3.82 19.14 11.20
CA ARG A 504 -5.13 19.74 11.45
C ARG A 504 -5.10 21.23 11.75
N VAL A 505 -3.97 21.74 12.20
CA VAL A 505 -3.79 23.18 12.32
C VAL A 505 -3.77 23.80 10.93
N SER A 506 -4.79 24.57 10.62
CA SER A 506 -5.02 25.12 9.28
C SER A 506 -3.89 26.04 8.86
N TRP A 507 -3.11 25.61 7.88
CA TRP A 507 -2.05 26.38 7.19
C TRP A 507 -1.08 27.15 8.12
N THR A 508 -0.83 26.60 9.31
CA THR A 508 0.02 27.18 10.35
C THR A 508 1.15 26.23 10.68
N GLU A 509 2.34 26.76 10.84
CA GLU A 509 3.49 26.00 11.31
C GLU A 509 3.35 25.71 12.82
N VAL A 510 3.66 24.48 13.20
CA VAL A 510 3.62 24.03 14.60
C VAL A 510 5.06 23.92 15.10
N GLU A 511 5.37 24.73 16.11
CA GLU A 511 6.68 24.73 16.76
C GLU A 511 6.69 23.84 18.00
N HIS A 512 7.84 23.29 18.36
CA HIS A 512 8.02 22.57 19.62
C HIS A 512 8.75 23.46 20.64
N TYR A 513 8.31 23.37 21.90
CA TYR A 513 8.96 24.10 22.99
C TYR A 513 9.05 23.25 24.26
N ASP A 514 9.90 23.68 25.21
CA ASP A 514 10.08 23.05 26.50
C ASP A 514 9.52 23.96 27.61
N ARG A 515 8.42 23.53 28.25
CA ARG A 515 7.77 24.14 29.46
C ARG A 515 7.20 25.55 29.28
N THR A 516 7.91 26.48 28.65
CA THR A 516 7.43 27.87 28.49
C THR A 516 7.16 28.17 27.02
N PRO A 517 5.90 28.56 26.67
CA PRO A 517 5.57 28.89 25.29
C PRO A 517 6.44 30.04 24.75
N PRO A 518 6.93 29.96 23.47
CA PRO A 518 7.75 31.01 22.87
C PRO A 518 7.00 32.34 22.72
N ALA A 519 7.74 33.45 22.74
CA ALA A 519 7.19 34.76 22.43
C ALA A 519 6.59 34.80 21.02
N GLY A 520 5.41 35.39 20.87
CA GLY A 520 4.72 35.50 19.57
C GLY A 520 3.90 34.26 19.17
N VAL A 521 3.83 33.23 20.00
CA VAL A 521 2.90 32.11 19.84
C VAL A 521 1.55 32.51 20.41
N CYS A 522 0.50 32.21 19.67
CA CYS A 522 -0.88 32.53 20.05
C CYS A 522 -1.61 31.37 20.72
N THR A 523 -1.32 30.14 20.34
CA THR A 523 -1.90 28.94 20.90
C THR A 523 -0.81 27.95 21.31
N ALA A 524 -0.83 27.53 22.57
CA ALA A 524 0.06 26.50 23.09
C ALA A 524 -0.73 25.24 23.39
N VAL A 525 -0.27 24.09 22.88
CA VAL A 525 -0.81 22.77 23.20
C VAL A 525 0.07 22.16 24.29
N VAL A 526 -0.56 21.77 25.38
CA VAL A 526 0.14 21.32 26.59
C VAL A 526 -0.45 20.00 27.11
N PRO A 527 0.31 19.23 27.91
CA PRO A 527 -0.24 18.10 28.65
C PRO A 527 -1.36 18.57 29.62
N PRO A 528 -2.37 17.75 29.88
CA PRO A 528 -3.51 18.14 30.72
C PRO A 528 -3.16 18.36 32.21
N ASP A 529 -2.04 17.82 32.66
CA ASP A 529 -1.53 17.81 34.03
C ASP A 529 -0.44 18.87 34.28
N VAL A 530 -0.24 19.80 33.33
CA VAL A 530 0.87 20.76 33.41
C VAL A 530 0.67 21.92 34.40
N GLY A 531 -0.45 21.99 35.01
CA GLY A 531 -0.79 23.07 35.94
C GLY A 531 -1.46 24.28 35.26
N PRO A 532 -1.66 25.41 35.98
CA PRO A 532 -2.32 26.59 35.45
C PRO A 532 -1.46 27.27 34.38
N PRO A 533 -2.09 27.96 33.39
CA PRO A 533 -1.37 28.71 32.40
C PRO A 533 -0.52 29.83 33.03
N PRO A 534 0.62 30.19 32.43
CA PRO A 534 1.43 31.31 32.88
C PRO A 534 0.72 32.64 32.69
N GLU A 535 1.27 33.71 33.28
CA GLU A 535 0.72 35.07 33.16
C GLU A 535 0.57 35.50 31.68
N GLY A 536 -0.60 36.03 31.32
CA GLY A 536 -0.95 36.42 29.95
C GLY A 536 -1.44 35.29 29.07
N TRP A 537 -1.73 34.11 29.65
CA TRP A 537 -2.30 32.96 28.95
C TRP A 537 -3.58 32.47 29.64
N ALA A 538 -4.58 32.11 28.86
CA ALA A 538 -5.83 31.53 29.32
C ALA A 538 -6.03 30.11 28.86
N ALA A 539 -6.49 29.22 29.73
CA ALA A 539 -6.89 27.87 29.35
C ALA A 539 -8.22 27.91 28.59
N THR A 540 -8.29 27.29 27.41
CA THR A 540 -9.51 27.33 26.59
C THR A 540 -10.43 26.14 26.80
N GLY A 541 -9.98 25.09 27.49
CA GLY A 541 -10.71 23.83 27.60
C GLY A 541 -10.83 23.03 26.30
N ALA A 542 -10.28 23.53 25.20
CA ALA A 542 -10.17 22.76 23.97
C ALA A 542 -9.15 21.63 24.17
N GLY A 543 -9.51 20.41 23.83
CA GLY A 543 -8.83 19.21 24.28
C GLY A 543 -9.48 18.64 25.54
N GLY A 544 -8.93 17.64 26.11
CA GLY A 544 -9.41 17.05 27.35
C GLY A 544 -8.46 16.05 27.96
N VAL A 545 -8.58 15.83 29.27
CA VAL A 545 -7.74 14.86 30.00
C VAL A 545 -7.78 13.47 29.37
N ARG A 546 -8.93 13.05 28.86
CA ARG A 546 -9.08 11.77 28.13
C ARG A 546 -8.32 11.73 26.81
N GLN A 547 -8.06 12.89 26.21
CA GLN A 547 -7.35 13.01 24.92
C GLN A 547 -5.85 13.21 25.12
N GLY A 548 -5.39 13.46 26.34
CA GLY A 548 -3.98 13.62 26.70
C GLY A 548 -3.37 14.97 26.31
N TRP A 549 -4.20 16.00 26.12
CA TRP A 549 -3.77 17.37 25.82
C TRP A 549 -4.85 18.40 26.16
N THR A 550 -4.40 19.65 26.31
CA THR A 550 -5.26 20.84 26.44
C THR A 550 -4.59 22.03 25.75
N THR A 551 -5.28 23.16 25.64
CA THR A 551 -4.74 24.36 24.99
C THR A 551 -4.78 25.57 25.89
N TRP A 552 -3.74 26.40 25.76
CA TRP A 552 -3.67 27.75 26.27
C TRP A 552 -3.66 28.73 25.10
N VAL A 553 -4.36 29.86 25.27
CA VAL A 553 -4.37 30.96 24.31
C VAL A 553 -3.71 32.17 24.95
N ASN A 554 -2.87 32.86 24.18
CA ASN A 554 -2.20 34.07 24.62
C ASN A 554 -3.14 35.27 24.50
N ASP A 555 -3.38 35.96 25.62
CA ASP A 555 -4.26 37.12 25.69
C ASP A 555 -3.81 38.32 24.85
N ARG A 556 -2.51 38.33 24.45
CA ARG A 556 -1.91 39.41 23.62
C ARG A 556 -2.13 39.17 22.13
N CYS A 557 -2.61 38.00 21.69
CA CYS A 557 -2.92 37.77 20.31
C CYS A 557 -4.27 38.36 19.93
N PRO A 558 -4.40 38.93 18.70
CA PRO A 558 -5.69 39.40 18.24
C PRO A 558 -6.67 38.20 18.20
N GLY A 559 -7.69 38.25 19.03
CA GLY A 559 -8.75 37.26 19.00
C GLY A 559 -9.43 37.26 17.67
N ASP A 560 -9.65 36.08 17.06
CA ASP A 560 -10.62 35.95 15.97
C ASP A 560 -11.94 36.47 16.50
N GLY A 561 -12.45 37.54 15.88
CA GLY A 561 -13.68 38.24 16.31
C GLY A 561 -14.98 37.44 16.19
N THR A 562 -14.94 36.13 16.35
CA THR A 562 -16.09 35.25 16.58
C THR A 562 -16.20 34.97 18.05
N SER A 563 -16.55 36.09 18.79
CA SER A 563 -17.00 36.01 20.16
C SER A 563 -18.09 34.94 20.31
N ALA A 564 -17.94 34.15 21.32
CA ALA A 564 -19.04 33.63 22.10
C ALA A 564 -19.99 34.76 22.49
N ARG A 565 -20.91 35.15 21.62
CA ARG A 565 -22.13 35.85 21.96
C ARG A 565 -23.30 34.96 21.65
N GLY A 566 -23.93 34.52 22.70
CA GLY A 566 -25.35 34.26 22.69
C GLY A 566 -25.78 32.82 22.86
N ARG A 567 -26.05 32.57 24.09
CA ARG A 567 -27.26 31.96 24.70
C ARG A 567 -27.53 30.48 24.35
#